data_b633d34bd3ecc5061ddca7016bedfe2d
#
_entry.id   b633d34bd3ecc5061ddca7016bedfe2d
#
_cell.length_a   1.000
_cell.length_b   1.000
_cell.length_c   1.000
_cell.angle_alpha   90.00
_cell.angle_beta   90.00
_cell.angle_gamma   90.00
#
_symmetry.space_group_name_H-M   'P 1'
#
loop_
_entity.id
_entity.type
_entity.pdbx_description
1 polymer ?
#
loop_
_entity_poly.entity_id
_entity_poly.type
_entity_poly.pdbx_seq_one_letter_code
_entity_poly.pdbx_strand_id
1 'polypeptide(L)'
;MNHIDCVRNLNLVFILSLVVIGIGGLYPFVLSSLYVSAQKNVNPLVYHLSSDEPWRATVAISDATTLLKLGHNVTLLLSIEGVQIGVMHPHHYLGLNSLTGNVTSFIADGGNVIICEVCLRIAGYNNSDIIDGAIIGRPEIISNLLSNATVIDY
;
A
#
# COMPACT_ATOMS: atom_id res chain seq x y z
N MET A 1 6.17 -0.27 28.74
CA MET A 1 6.12 -1.73 28.85
C MET A 1 7.48 -2.17 29.31
N ASN A 2 7.59 -2.62 30.54
CA ASN A 2 8.88 -2.84 31.19
C ASN A 2 9.53 -4.14 30.72
N HIS A 3 10.85 -4.15 30.59
CA HIS A 3 11.70 -5.29 30.19
C HIS A 3 11.45 -6.58 31.01
N ILE A 4 10.91 -6.46 32.20
CA ILE A 4 10.60 -7.55 33.13
C ILE A 4 9.39 -8.37 32.67
N ASP A 5 8.40 -7.77 32.00
CA ASP A 5 7.18 -8.46 31.56
C ASP A 5 7.45 -9.36 30.33
N CYS A 6 8.43 -8.99 29.51
CA CYS A 6 8.84 -9.80 28.35
C CYS A 6 9.53 -11.11 28.77
N VAL A 7 10.38 -11.03 29.79
CA VAL A 7 11.13 -12.22 30.28
C VAL A 7 10.21 -13.19 31.05
N ARG A 8 9.20 -12.66 31.76
CA ARG A 8 8.24 -13.46 32.51
C ARG A 8 7.33 -14.29 31.61
N ASN A 9 6.92 -13.74 30.47
CA ASN A 9 6.10 -14.45 29.50
C ASN A 9 6.91 -15.51 28.73
N LEU A 10 8.20 -15.28 28.48
CA LEU A 10 9.06 -16.23 27.82
C LEU A 10 9.29 -17.51 28.69
N ASN A 11 9.45 -17.31 29.99
CA ASN A 11 9.63 -18.44 30.93
C ASN A 11 8.36 -19.27 31.08
N LEU A 12 7.17 -18.67 30.99
CA LEU A 12 5.90 -19.39 31.09
C LEU A 12 5.67 -20.33 29.90
N VAL A 13 6.07 -19.91 28.70
CA VAL A 13 5.97 -20.71 27.47
C VAL A 13 6.95 -21.91 27.53
N PHE A 14 8.16 -21.72 28.08
CA PHE A 14 9.13 -22.80 28.23
C PHE A 14 8.74 -23.87 29.27
N ILE A 15 8.07 -23.47 30.35
CA ILE A 15 7.64 -24.42 31.40
C ILE A 15 6.45 -25.26 30.93
N LEU A 16 5.54 -24.70 30.12
CA LEU A 16 4.43 -25.46 29.55
C LEU A 16 4.86 -26.50 28.51
N SER A 17 5.97 -26.27 27.80
CA SER A 17 6.47 -27.21 26.78
C SER A 17 7.16 -28.44 27.38
N LEU A 18 7.66 -28.38 28.64
CA LEU A 18 8.36 -29.47 29.30
C LEU A 18 7.42 -30.47 30.00
N VAL A 19 6.17 -30.08 30.29
CA VAL A 19 5.20 -30.97 31.00
C VAL A 19 4.49 -31.92 30.04
N VAL A 20 4.50 -31.68 28.73
CA VAL A 20 3.80 -32.52 27.73
C VAL A 20 4.63 -33.72 27.24
N ILE A 21 5.93 -33.79 27.55
CA ILE A 21 6.83 -34.86 27.06
C ILE A 21 6.74 -36.15 27.90
N GLY A 22 5.95 -36.17 28.98
CA GLY A 22 5.95 -37.24 29.99
C GLY A 22 4.90 -38.34 29.85
N ILE A 23 3.94 -38.30 28.93
CA ILE A 23 2.89 -39.32 28.84
C ILE A 23 2.74 -39.82 27.40
N GLY A 24 3.21 -41.01 27.22
CA GLY A 24 3.27 -41.94 26.15
C GLY A 24 2.41 -41.80 24.89
N GLY A 25 3.01 -42.26 23.78
CA GLY A 25 2.34 -42.84 22.62
C GLY A 25 2.32 -41.94 21.39
N LEU A 26 3.19 -42.24 20.45
CA LEU A 26 3.09 -42.17 18.99
C LEU A 26 1.88 -41.38 18.42
N TYR A 27 1.91 -40.09 18.50
CA TYR A 27 1.21 -39.22 17.55
C TYR A 27 2.24 -38.28 16.93
N PRO A 28 2.30 -38.16 15.58
CA PRO A 28 3.06 -37.11 14.95
C PRO A 28 2.36 -35.79 15.29
N PHE A 29 2.84 -35.15 16.34
CA PHE A 29 2.40 -33.79 16.67
C PHE A 29 2.88 -32.89 15.53
N VAL A 30 1.97 -32.66 14.58
CA VAL A 30 2.09 -31.54 13.68
C VAL A 30 1.99 -30.29 14.56
N LEU A 31 3.14 -29.82 15.01
CA LEU A 31 3.30 -28.45 15.49
C LEU A 31 2.99 -27.53 14.32
N SER A 32 1.69 -27.32 14.07
CA SER A 32 1.25 -26.11 13.41
C SER A 32 1.74 -24.98 14.30
N SER A 33 2.91 -24.46 13.95
CA SER A 33 3.38 -23.19 14.45
C SER A 33 2.27 -22.18 14.19
N LEU A 34 1.52 -21.87 15.25
CA LEU A 34 0.69 -20.69 15.31
C LEU A 34 1.65 -19.49 15.21
N TYR A 35 2.04 -19.18 13.99
CA TYR A 35 2.49 -17.83 13.70
C TYR A 35 1.26 -16.95 13.93
N VAL A 36 1.09 -16.52 15.17
CA VAL A 36 0.34 -15.31 15.45
C VAL A 36 1.14 -14.22 14.76
N SER A 37 0.82 -14.02 13.48
CA SER A 37 1.18 -12.81 12.77
C SER A 37 0.58 -11.69 13.62
N ALA A 38 1.38 -11.08 14.45
CA ALA A 38 1.02 -9.81 15.06
C ALA A 38 0.77 -8.88 13.87
N GLN A 39 -0.49 -8.74 13.50
CA GLN A 39 -0.93 -7.80 12.49
C GLN A 39 -0.60 -6.44 13.08
N LYS A 40 0.63 -5.99 12.80
CA LYS A 40 1.05 -4.63 13.10
C LYS A 40 0.03 -3.76 12.36
N ASN A 41 -0.81 -3.03 13.10
CA ASN A 41 -1.66 -1.99 12.54
C ASN A 41 -0.72 -0.94 11.94
N VAL A 42 -0.26 -1.20 10.75
CA VAL A 42 0.53 -0.25 9.98
C VAL A 42 -0.49 0.60 9.25
N ASN A 43 -0.49 1.89 9.56
CA ASN A 43 -1.33 2.83 8.83
C ASN A 43 -1.10 2.67 7.32
N PRO A 44 -2.13 2.74 6.49
CA PRO A 44 -1.97 2.73 5.04
C PRO A 44 -1.01 3.85 4.63
N LEU A 45 -0.22 3.58 3.61
CA LEU A 45 0.69 4.57 3.03
C LEU A 45 0.02 5.21 1.83
N VAL A 46 0.00 6.52 1.79
CA VAL A 46 -0.49 7.30 0.65
C VAL A 46 0.67 8.06 0.04
N TYR A 47 1.04 7.70 -1.18
CA TYR A 47 1.96 8.45 -2.01
C TYR A 47 1.16 9.48 -2.79
N HIS A 48 1.19 10.72 -2.34
CA HIS A 48 0.53 11.83 -3.03
C HIS A 48 1.46 12.40 -4.09
N LEU A 49 1.10 12.16 -5.35
CA LEU A 49 1.84 12.65 -6.50
C LEU A 49 1.08 13.79 -7.16
N SER A 50 1.58 15.00 -6.97
CA SER A 50 1.00 16.23 -7.45
C SER A 50 1.61 16.73 -8.76
N SER A 51 2.67 16.09 -9.25
CA SER A 51 3.44 16.50 -10.43
C SER A 51 3.50 15.39 -11.47
N ASP A 52 3.51 15.75 -12.74
CA ASP A 52 3.80 14.88 -13.89
C ASP A 52 5.28 14.94 -14.33
N GLU A 53 6.11 15.66 -13.58
CA GLU A 53 7.55 15.74 -13.84
C GLU A 53 8.16 14.32 -13.77
N PRO A 54 8.83 13.84 -14.86
CA PRO A 54 9.19 12.42 -15.01
C PRO A 54 10.07 11.87 -13.91
N TRP A 55 11.03 12.64 -13.40
CA TRP A 55 11.90 12.17 -12.32
C TRP A 55 11.12 11.98 -11.03
N ARG A 56 10.36 12.99 -10.63
CA ARG A 56 9.56 12.98 -9.40
C ARG A 56 8.53 11.85 -9.42
N ALA A 57 7.82 11.72 -10.54
CA ALA A 57 6.84 10.66 -10.73
C ALA A 57 7.48 9.27 -10.73
N THR A 58 8.65 9.10 -11.37
CA THR A 58 9.37 7.83 -11.37
C THR A 58 9.76 7.42 -9.96
N VAL A 59 10.27 8.33 -9.14
CA VAL A 59 10.67 8.03 -7.76
C VAL A 59 9.44 7.66 -6.94
N ALA A 60 8.36 8.44 -6.99
CA ALA A 60 7.12 8.18 -6.25
C ALA A 60 6.54 6.79 -6.57
N ILE A 61 6.42 6.45 -7.86
CA ILE A 61 5.88 5.16 -8.30
C ILE A 61 6.80 4.00 -7.89
N SER A 62 8.13 4.18 -8.00
CA SER A 62 9.12 3.17 -7.63
C SER A 62 9.06 2.86 -6.12
N ASP A 63 9.02 3.90 -5.29
CA ASP A 63 8.97 3.76 -3.84
C ASP A 63 7.64 3.12 -3.41
N ALA A 64 6.52 3.58 -3.96
CA ALA A 64 5.21 2.98 -3.73
C ALA A 64 5.19 1.49 -4.10
N THR A 65 5.74 1.14 -5.26
CA THR A 65 5.84 -0.25 -5.72
C THR A 65 6.73 -1.09 -4.81
N THR A 66 7.83 -0.54 -4.33
CA THR A 66 8.75 -1.23 -3.41
C THR A 66 8.06 -1.55 -2.10
N LEU A 67 7.35 -0.58 -1.50
CA LEU A 67 6.65 -0.81 -0.23
C LEU A 67 5.45 -1.73 -0.41
N LEU A 68 4.75 -1.69 -1.56
CA LEU A 68 3.72 -2.66 -1.88
C LEU A 68 4.26 -4.10 -1.89
N LYS A 69 5.41 -4.33 -2.54
CA LYS A 69 6.09 -5.63 -2.56
C LYS A 69 6.58 -6.10 -1.20
N LEU A 70 6.83 -5.18 -0.27
CA LEU A 70 7.14 -5.47 1.13
C LEU A 70 5.89 -5.76 1.98
N GLY A 71 4.70 -5.77 1.36
CA GLY A 71 3.43 -6.14 2.02
C GLY A 71 2.72 -4.97 2.71
N HIS A 72 3.10 -3.73 2.43
CA HIS A 72 2.35 -2.57 2.91
C HIS A 72 1.07 -2.34 2.09
N ASN A 73 0.04 -1.79 2.73
CA ASN A 73 -1.12 -1.27 2.01
C ASN A 73 -0.76 0.12 1.46
N VAL A 74 -0.63 0.23 0.15
CA VAL A 74 -0.14 1.43 -0.53
C VAL A 74 -1.16 1.95 -1.52
N THR A 75 -1.40 3.26 -1.47
CA THR A 75 -2.24 3.98 -2.42
C THR A 75 -1.43 5.09 -3.08
N LEU A 76 -1.46 5.17 -4.40
CA LEU A 76 -1.05 6.35 -5.17
C LEU A 76 -2.25 7.29 -5.29
N LEU A 77 -2.12 8.51 -4.77
CA LEU A 77 -3.09 9.59 -4.95
C LEU A 77 -2.54 10.56 -5.98
N LEU A 78 -3.14 10.58 -7.17
CA LEU A 78 -2.76 11.45 -8.27
C LEU A 78 -3.62 12.71 -8.25
N SER A 79 -2.98 13.87 -8.18
CA SER A 79 -3.66 15.17 -8.15
C SER A 79 -2.89 16.21 -8.97
N ILE A 80 -3.49 17.37 -9.18
CA ILE A 80 -2.92 18.49 -9.93
C ILE A 80 -2.42 17.99 -11.30
N GLU A 81 -1.15 18.20 -11.67
CA GLU A 81 -0.56 17.69 -12.89
C GLU A 81 -0.36 16.16 -12.87
N GLY A 82 -0.21 15.56 -11.70
CA GLY A 82 -0.05 14.12 -11.55
C GLY A 82 -1.21 13.28 -12.10
N VAL A 83 -2.40 13.87 -12.31
CA VAL A 83 -3.53 13.19 -12.96
C VAL A 83 -3.20 12.74 -14.39
N GLN A 84 -2.27 13.41 -15.07
CA GLN A 84 -1.81 13.05 -16.41
C GLN A 84 -1.26 11.62 -16.48
N ILE A 85 -0.68 11.13 -15.38
CA ILE A 85 -0.07 9.81 -15.32
C ILE A 85 -1.12 8.70 -15.16
N GLY A 86 -2.31 9.08 -14.68
CA GLY A 86 -3.43 8.18 -14.42
C GLY A 86 -4.45 8.09 -15.56
N VAL A 87 -4.19 8.69 -16.73
CA VAL A 87 -5.10 8.68 -17.89
C VAL A 87 -4.53 7.89 -19.05
N MET A 88 -5.41 7.30 -19.87
CA MET A 88 -5.03 6.49 -21.03
C MET A 88 -4.32 7.31 -22.11
N HIS A 89 -4.72 8.56 -22.30
CA HIS A 89 -4.22 9.45 -23.34
C HIS A 89 -3.88 10.82 -22.74
N PRO A 90 -2.71 10.96 -22.08
CA PRO A 90 -2.29 12.23 -21.51
C PRO A 90 -2.10 13.33 -22.58
N HIS A 91 -2.52 14.54 -22.28
CA HIS A 91 -2.34 15.69 -23.17
C HIS A 91 -0.89 16.15 -23.27
N HIS A 92 -0.08 15.84 -22.30
CA HIS A 92 1.34 16.15 -22.23
C HIS A 92 2.21 15.01 -22.74
N TYR A 93 3.30 15.35 -23.21
CA TYR A 93 4.37 14.84 -24.04
C TYR A 93 5.11 13.60 -23.52
N LEU A 94 6.14 13.34 -24.21
CA LEU A 94 7.28 12.41 -24.13
C LEU A 94 7.55 11.86 -22.71
N GLY A 95 7.39 10.55 -22.57
CA GLY A 95 7.70 9.82 -21.34
C GLY A 95 6.52 9.50 -20.44
N LEU A 96 5.39 10.21 -20.56
CA LEU A 96 4.22 9.94 -19.71
C LEU A 96 3.60 8.55 -19.95
N ASN A 97 3.64 8.06 -21.18
CA ASN A 97 3.13 6.71 -21.50
C ASN A 97 3.86 5.61 -20.73
N SER A 98 5.17 5.76 -20.50
CA SER A 98 5.92 4.80 -19.68
C SER A 98 5.54 4.88 -18.20
N LEU A 99 5.29 6.08 -17.70
CA LEU A 99 4.84 6.30 -16.33
C LEU A 99 3.43 5.75 -16.12
N THR A 100 2.51 5.98 -17.08
CA THR A 100 1.17 5.38 -17.08
C THR A 100 1.26 3.85 -17.06
N GLY A 101 2.18 3.25 -17.84
CA GLY A 101 2.45 1.82 -17.82
C GLY A 101 2.94 1.32 -16.45
N ASN A 102 3.78 2.10 -15.77
CA ASN A 102 4.24 1.76 -14.42
C ASN A 102 3.10 1.82 -13.40
N VAL A 103 2.19 2.80 -13.50
CA VAL A 103 0.99 2.89 -12.64
C VAL A 103 0.04 1.73 -12.90
N THR A 104 -0.16 1.35 -14.18
CA THR A 104 -0.95 0.16 -14.54
C THR A 104 -0.35 -1.11 -13.94
N SER A 105 0.98 -1.26 -13.98
CA SER A 105 1.67 -2.40 -13.36
C SER A 105 1.52 -2.38 -11.84
N PHE A 106 1.58 -1.22 -11.19
CA PHE A 106 1.35 -1.06 -9.77
C PHE A 106 -0.07 -1.52 -9.36
N ILE A 107 -1.09 -1.20 -10.17
CA ILE A 107 -2.47 -1.70 -9.97
C ILE A 107 -2.51 -3.23 -10.10
N ALA A 108 -1.88 -3.79 -11.14
CA ALA A 108 -1.83 -5.23 -11.36
C ALA A 108 -1.15 -5.99 -10.21
N ASP A 109 -0.17 -5.37 -9.55
CA ASP A 109 0.51 -5.90 -8.36
C ASP A 109 -0.32 -5.75 -7.07
N GLY A 110 -1.55 -5.19 -7.15
CA GLY A 110 -2.48 -5.03 -6.02
C GLY A 110 -2.42 -3.67 -5.31
N GLY A 111 -1.74 -2.70 -5.87
CA GLY A 111 -1.74 -1.32 -5.39
C GLY A 111 -3.02 -0.58 -5.72
N ASN A 112 -3.39 0.39 -4.90
CA ASN A 112 -4.54 1.24 -5.14
C ASN A 112 -4.12 2.55 -5.83
N VAL A 113 -4.90 2.99 -6.82
CA VAL A 113 -4.69 4.28 -7.49
C VAL A 113 -5.97 5.09 -7.41
N ILE A 114 -5.87 6.29 -6.85
CA ILE A 114 -6.98 7.23 -6.73
C ILE A 114 -6.61 8.51 -7.48
N ILE A 115 -7.49 8.96 -8.36
CA ILE A 115 -7.29 10.14 -9.19
C ILE A 115 -8.26 11.24 -8.77
N CYS A 116 -7.74 12.40 -8.41
CA CYS A 116 -8.50 13.56 -7.98
C CYS A 116 -9.53 13.99 -9.06
N GLU A 117 -10.82 13.85 -8.79
CA GLU A 117 -11.88 14.15 -9.74
C GLU A 117 -11.87 15.61 -10.21
N VAL A 118 -11.67 16.55 -9.28
CA VAL A 118 -11.62 17.99 -9.61
C VAL A 118 -10.41 18.30 -10.47
N CYS A 119 -9.25 17.75 -10.12
CA CYS A 119 -8.02 17.95 -10.89
C CYS A 119 -8.14 17.37 -12.31
N LEU A 120 -8.76 16.18 -12.43
CA LEU A 120 -9.02 15.52 -13.71
C LEU A 120 -9.85 16.41 -14.63
N ARG A 121 -10.94 16.98 -14.12
CA ARG A 121 -11.81 17.90 -14.89
C ARG A 121 -11.12 19.20 -15.28
N ILE A 122 -10.31 19.77 -14.38
CA ILE A 122 -9.53 20.99 -14.67
C ILE A 122 -8.51 20.71 -15.77
N ALA A 123 -7.91 19.52 -15.79
CA ALA A 123 -7.00 19.09 -16.84
C ALA A 123 -7.70 18.77 -18.18
N GLY A 124 -9.03 18.83 -18.24
CA GLY A 124 -9.82 18.62 -19.45
C GLY A 124 -10.18 17.16 -19.73
N TYR A 125 -10.05 16.28 -18.74
CA TYR A 125 -10.40 14.86 -18.84
C TYR A 125 -11.78 14.56 -18.25
N ASN A 126 -12.33 13.43 -18.67
CA ASN A 126 -13.55 12.85 -18.13
C ASN A 126 -13.23 11.58 -17.33
N ASN A 127 -14.21 11.09 -16.59
CA ASN A 127 -14.07 9.86 -15.81
C ASN A 127 -13.81 8.60 -16.66
N SER A 128 -14.13 8.65 -17.96
CA SER A 128 -13.84 7.57 -18.91
C SER A 128 -12.41 7.56 -19.43
N ASP A 129 -11.64 8.60 -19.16
CA ASP A 129 -10.28 8.73 -19.69
C ASP A 129 -9.23 8.12 -18.75
N ILE A 130 -9.61 7.70 -17.54
CA ILE A 130 -8.68 7.10 -16.58
C ILE A 130 -8.30 5.68 -16.98
N ILE A 131 -7.12 5.25 -16.55
CA ILE A 131 -6.63 3.89 -16.75
C ILE A 131 -7.51 2.87 -15.99
N ASP A 132 -7.56 1.65 -16.51
CA ASP A 132 -8.32 0.56 -15.89
C ASP A 132 -7.82 0.26 -14.47
N GLY A 133 -8.76 0.06 -13.56
CA GLY A 133 -8.48 -0.23 -12.16
C GLY A 133 -8.20 0.99 -11.28
N ALA A 134 -8.04 2.18 -11.84
CA ALA A 134 -7.97 3.41 -11.06
C ALA A 134 -9.36 3.86 -10.56
N ILE A 135 -9.39 4.55 -9.44
CA ILE A 135 -10.60 5.00 -8.76
C ILE A 135 -10.70 6.52 -8.84
N ILE A 136 -11.90 7.03 -9.14
CA ILE A 136 -12.16 8.47 -9.07
C ILE A 136 -12.21 8.93 -7.62
N GLY A 137 -11.30 9.80 -7.26
CA GLY A 137 -11.15 10.40 -5.93
C GLY A 137 -12.11 11.55 -5.71
N ARG A 138 -13.33 11.24 -5.28
CA ARG A 138 -14.29 12.23 -4.79
C ARG A 138 -13.88 12.71 -3.39
N PRO A 139 -14.35 13.88 -2.94
CA PRO A 139 -13.96 14.44 -1.64
C PRO A 139 -14.12 13.47 -0.46
N GLU A 140 -15.19 12.67 -0.44
CA GLU A 140 -15.48 11.72 0.63
C GLU A 140 -14.46 10.56 0.63
N ILE A 141 -14.09 10.07 -0.55
CA ILE A 141 -13.09 8.99 -0.71
C ILE A 141 -11.72 9.49 -0.25
N ILE A 142 -11.31 10.68 -0.69
CA ILE A 142 -10.03 11.27 -0.32
C ILE A 142 -9.99 11.58 1.19
N SER A 143 -11.06 12.15 1.74
CA SER A 143 -11.16 12.41 3.19
C SER A 143 -10.99 11.13 4.01
N ASN A 144 -11.70 10.06 3.63
CA ASN A 144 -11.60 8.78 4.32
C ASN A 144 -10.20 8.16 4.18
N LEU A 145 -9.59 8.24 2.98
CA LEU A 145 -8.24 7.76 2.74
C LEU A 145 -7.23 8.44 3.67
N LEU A 146 -7.30 9.76 3.78
CA LEU A 146 -6.31 10.55 4.51
C LEU A 146 -6.50 10.51 6.03
N SER A 147 -7.68 10.13 6.54
CA SER A 147 -8.00 10.19 7.97
C SER A 147 -7.10 9.32 8.86
N ASN A 148 -6.56 8.21 8.33
CA ASN A 148 -5.74 7.25 9.08
C ASN A 148 -4.49 6.79 8.30
N ALA A 149 -4.05 7.58 7.34
CA ALA A 149 -2.91 7.24 6.50
C ALA A 149 -1.63 8.01 6.90
N THR A 150 -0.49 7.42 6.57
CA THR A 150 0.76 8.16 6.50
C THR A 150 0.91 8.67 5.06
N VAL A 151 0.98 9.98 4.88
CA VAL A 151 1.09 10.62 3.57
C VAL A 151 2.54 10.97 3.29
N ILE A 152 3.00 10.61 2.10
CA ILE A 152 4.32 10.94 1.54
C ILE A 152 4.05 11.76 0.28
N ASP A 153 4.52 12.99 0.25
CA ASP A 153 4.20 13.95 -0.82
C ASP A 153 5.37 14.11 -1.80
N TYR A 154 5.04 14.11 -3.10
CA TYR A 154 5.98 14.23 -4.23
C TYR A 154 5.54 15.31 -5.23
#